data_0d2c7d2e16e87666611ca656a104a299
#
_entry.id   0d2c7d2e16e87666611ca656a104a299
#
_cell.length_a   1.000
_cell.length_b   1.000
_cell.length_c   1.000
_cell.angle_alpha   90.00
_cell.angle_beta   90.00
_cell.angle_gamma   90.00
#
_symmetry.space_group_name_H-M   'P 1'
#
loop_
_entity.id
_entity.type
_entity.pdbx_description
1 polymer ?
#
loop_
_entity_poly.entity_id
_entity_poly.type
_entity_poly.pdbx_seq_one_letter_code
_entity_poly.pdbx_strand_id
1 'polypeptide(L)'
;SPVMFSQADAYMRRPLGTSSAWASDPGVTSSPSLACRRSYHIFMSDGRWNGTASGGSQDNATNLTLPDGVVYGGTTAADRAKSQLYRDTHSNTLADWAFRSWAVPMQTSGMTGTLQPAADYRAAPATESFGNDSNGNPAVLDRYWNPRYNPATWPHMVTYTIGFSNDATTWPGAPTIVAPPTAERVPFSFAGSFPDF
;
A
#
# COMPACT_ATOMS: atom_id res chain seq x y z
N SER A 1 9.43 11.81 4.35
CA SER A 1 10.28 12.09 3.19
C SER A 1 10.35 10.86 2.28
N PRO A 2 10.23 11.00 0.95
CA PRO A 2 10.39 9.88 0.02
C PRO A 2 11.71 9.13 0.18
N VAL A 3 12.77 9.82 0.60
CA VAL A 3 14.09 9.21 0.89
C VAL A 3 13.99 8.19 2.03
N MET A 4 13.24 8.47 3.09
CA MET A 4 13.06 7.51 4.19
C MET A 4 12.32 6.25 3.72
N PHE A 5 11.31 6.42 2.86
CA PHE A 5 10.59 5.31 2.25
C PHE A 5 11.51 4.44 1.38
N SER A 6 12.27 5.07 0.50
CA SER A 6 13.21 4.34 -0.36
C SER A 6 14.29 3.60 0.44
N GLN A 7 14.72 4.16 1.56
CA GLN A 7 15.68 3.49 2.45
C GLN A 7 15.04 2.31 3.20
N ALA A 8 13.79 2.43 3.66
CA ALA A 8 13.07 1.32 4.26
C ALA A 8 12.85 0.18 3.26
N ASP A 9 12.41 0.51 2.04
CA ASP A 9 12.26 -0.45 0.94
C ASP A 9 13.61 -1.15 0.65
N ALA A 10 14.69 -0.38 0.50
CA ALA A 10 16.02 -0.92 0.24
C ALA A 10 16.54 -1.80 1.39
N TYR A 11 16.25 -1.44 2.64
CA TYR A 11 16.61 -2.26 3.80
C TYR A 11 15.93 -3.63 3.76
N MET A 12 14.64 -3.68 3.46
CA MET A 12 13.88 -4.92 3.37
C MET A 12 14.27 -5.80 2.18
N ARG A 13 14.88 -5.21 1.14
CA ARG A 13 15.39 -5.91 -0.06
C ARG A 13 16.84 -6.37 0.04
N ARG A 14 17.51 -6.14 1.16
CA ARG A 14 18.89 -6.61 1.35
C ARG A 14 18.98 -8.12 1.20
N PRO A 15 20.15 -8.64 0.79
CA PRO A 15 20.38 -10.08 0.73
C PRO A 15 20.01 -10.78 2.03
N LEU A 16 19.46 -11.96 1.92
CA LEU A 16 19.13 -12.79 3.09
C LEU A 16 20.42 -13.20 3.83
N GLY A 17 20.34 -13.26 5.14
CA GLY A 17 21.46 -13.60 6.01
C GLY A 17 21.11 -13.35 7.48
N THR A 18 22.09 -13.51 8.35
CA THR A 18 21.90 -13.40 9.80
C THR A 18 21.39 -12.05 10.29
N SER A 19 21.71 -10.97 9.56
CA SER A 19 21.24 -9.60 9.86
C SER A 19 20.05 -9.17 9.01
N SER A 20 19.47 -10.09 8.23
CA SER A 20 18.31 -9.79 7.42
C SER A 20 17.08 -9.52 8.30
N ALA A 21 16.25 -8.58 7.87
CA ALA A 21 14.94 -8.34 8.49
C ALA A 21 14.02 -9.58 8.46
N TRP A 22 14.33 -10.55 7.60
CA TRP A 22 13.56 -11.78 7.41
C TRP A 22 14.06 -12.97 8.24
N ALA A 23 15.21 -12.84 8.88
CA ALA A 23 15.74 -13.92 9.73
C ALA A 23 14.77 -14.24 10.88
N SER A 24 14.51 -15.52 11.13
CA SER A 24 13.64 -15.93 12.26
C SER A 24 14.25 -15.56 13.62
N ASP A 25 15.57 -15.65 13.71
CA ASP A 25 16.35 -15.26 14.89
C ASP A 25 17.57 -14.44 14.43
N PRO A 26 17.46 -13.10 14.45
CA PRO A 26 18.54 -12.23 14.00
C PRO A 26 19.83 -12.43 14.76
N GLY A 27 20.95 -12.50 14.02
CA GLY A 27 22.28 -12.74 14.59
C GLY A 27 22.69 -14.22 14.66
N VAL A 28 21.78 -15.15 14.45
CA VAL A 28 22.05 -16.60 14.47
C VAL A 28 22.32 -17.08 13.04
N THR A 29 23.50 -17.65 12.81
CA THR A 29 23.97 -18.05 11.47
C THR A 29 23.10 -19.11 10.80
N SER A 30 22.48 -20.02 11.57
CA SER A 30 21.62 -21.09 11.06
C SER A 30 20.14 -20.71 10.97
N SER A 31 19.81 -19.46 11.30
CA SER A 31 18.43 -18.99 11.34
C SER A 31 17.84 -18.94 9.94
N PRO A 32 16.70 -19.60 9.67
CA PRO A 32 16.03 -19.49 8.38
C PRO A 32 15.42 -18.11 8.20
N SER A 33 15.31 -17.69 6.95
CA SER A 33 14.53 -16.50 6.58
C SER A 33 13.08 -16.90 6.31
N LEU A 34 12.12 -16.19 6.91
CA LEU A 34 10.71 -16.55 6.91
C LEU A 34 9.88 -15.70 5.97
N ALA A 35 9.28 -16.34 4.96
CA ALA A 35 8.37 -15.68 4.03
C ALA A 35 7.05 -15.23 4.67
N CYS A 36 6.62 -15.90 5.75
CA CYS A 36 5.37 -15.58 6.45
C CYS A 36 5.49 -14.37 7.40
N ARG A 37 6.67 -13.75 7.51
CA ARG A 37 6.88 -12.58 8.36
C ARG A 37 6.21 -11.36 7.72
N ARG A 38 5.26 -10.77 8.44
CA ARG A 38 4.61 -9.53 8.00
C ARG A 38 5.49 -8.34 8.37
N SER A 39 5.62 -7.40 7.44
CA SER A 39 6.43 -6.20 7.63
C SER A 39 5.56 -4.96 7.49
N TYR A 40 5.75 -4.03 8.40
CA TYR A 40 4.98 -2.81 8.48
C TYR A 40 5.93 -1.60 8.51
N HIS A 41 5.57 -0.58 7.78
CA HIS A 41 6.20 0.72 7.82
C HIS A 41 5.21 1.74 8.39
N ILE A 42 5.51 2.31 9.53
CA ILE A 42 4.71 3.37 10.12
C ILE A 42 5.44 4.68 9.87
N PHE A 43 4.87 5.50 9.02
CA PHE A 43 5.40 6.80 8.66
C PHE A 43 4.63 7.90 9.39
N MET A 44 5.34 8.68 10.18
CA MET A 44 4.77 9.83 10.89
C MET A 44 5.28 11.12 10.29
N SER A 45 4.38 12.08 10.03
CA SER A 45 4.74 13.37 9.45
C SER A 45 3.91 14.48 10.06
N ASP A 46 4.55 15.64 10.24
CA ASP A 46 3.92 16.90 10.65
C ASP A 46 3.28 17.66 9.47
N GLY A 47 3.32 17.09 8.25
CA GLY A 47 2.68 17.68 7.07
C GLY A 47 3.56 17.68 5.84
N ARG A 48 3.93 18.85 5.34
CA ARG A 48 4.60 19.00 4.04
C ARG A 48 6.02 18.44 4.04
N TRP A 49 6.37 17.81 2.97
CA TRP A 49 7.74 17.34 2.72
C TRP A 49 8.38 18.09 1.53
N ASN A 50 9.68 18.15 1.55
CA ASN A 50 10.52 18.71 0.52
C ASN A 50 11.57 17.67 0.15
N GLY A 51 11.58 17.25 -1.07
CA GLY A 51 12.53 16.30 -1.60
C GLY A 51 11.88 15.12 -2.31
N THR A 52 12.60 14.54 -3.23
CA THR A 52 12.20 13.41 -4.05
C THR A 52 13.18 12.26 -3.90
N ALA A 53 12.72 11.04 -4.10
CA ALA A 53 13.58 9.87 -4.26
C ALA A 53 13.16 9.13 -5.53
N SER A 54 14.06 9.02 -6.49
CA SER A 54 13.80 8.37 -7.77
C SER A 54 13.51 6.87 -7.64
N GLY A 55 12.77 6.31 -8.60
CA GLY A 55 12.49 4.88 -8.71
C GLY A 55 11.13 4.42 -8.23
N GLY A 56 10.24 5.34 -7.88
CA GLY A 56 8.84 5.05 -7.58
C GLY A 56 7.92 5.52 -8.71
N SER A 57 7.28 4.58 -9.42
CA SER A 57 6.29 4.88 -10.46
C SER A 57 5.37 3.69 -10.74
N GLN A 58 5.34 2.71 -9.84
CA GLN A 58 4.61 1.46 -10.07
C GLN A 58 3.10 1.65 -10.05
N ASP A 59 2.59 2.60 -9.29
CA ASP A 59 1.16 2.94 -9.24
C ASP A 59 0.66 3.63 -10.52
N ASN A 60 1.56 4.24 -11.30
CA ASN A 60 1.25 4.79 -12.64
C ASN A 60 1.11 3.69 -13.72
N ALA A 61 1.49 2.46 -13.41
CA ALA A 61 1.49 1.38 -14.38
C ALA A 61 0.09 1.10 -14.94
N THR A 62 0.01 0.85 -16.22
CA THR A 62 -1.25 0.48 -16.89
C THR A 62 -1.44 -1.02 -17.01
N ASN A 63 -0.40 -1.81 -16.74
CA ASN A 63 -0.40 -3.26 -16.88
C ASN A 63 0.75 -3.86 -16.05
N LEU A 64 0.63 -3.79 -14.72
CA LEU A 64 1.58 -4.42 -13.82
C LEU A 64 1.01 -5.73 -13.32
N THR A 65 1.66 -6.86 -13.65
CA THR A 65 1.29 -8.16 -13.10
C THR A 65 1.89 -8.31 -11.71
N LEU A 66 1.02 -8.51 -10.72
CA LEU A 66 1.41 -8.80 -9.35
C LEU A 66 1.88 -10.25 -9.19
N PRO A 67 2.60 -10.60 -8.11
CA PRO A 67 3.18 -11.94 -7.95
C PRO A 67 2.18 -13.09 -7.92
N ASP A 68 0.92 -12.83 -7.60
CA ASP A 68 -0.18 -13.80 -7.64
C ASP A 68 -0.88 -13.88 -9.00
N GLY A 69 -0.41 -13.12 -10.00
CA GLY A 69 -0.95 -13.09 -11.35
C GLY A 69 -2.08 -12.06 -11.55
N VAL A 70 -2.51 -11.37 -10.51
CA VAL A 70 -3.51 -10.29 -10.66
C VAL A 70 -2.86 -9.10 -11.35
N VAL A 71 -3.59 -8.49 -12.28
CA VAL A 71 -3.09 -7.35 -13.05
C VAL A 71 -3.59 -6.03 -12.44
N TYR A 72 -2.66 -5.19 -12.04
CA TYR A 72 -2.92 -3.81 -11.66
C TYR A 72 -3.03 -2.92 -12.90
N GLY A 73 -4.02 -2.05 -12.90
CA GLY A 73 -4.23 -1.08 -13.97
C GLY A 73 -4.95 -1.65 -15.21
N GLY A 74 -4.65 -2.86 -15.63
CA GLY A 74 -5.28 -3.52 -16.77
C GLY A 74 -5.30 -2.73 -18.08
N THR A 75 -5.81 -3.32 -19.14
CA THR A 75 -5.89 -2.69 -20.46
C THR A 75 -7.24 -2.05 -20.76
N THR A 76 -8.30 -2.52 -20.12
CA THR A 76 -9.66 -1.98 -20.29
C THR A 76 -9.96 -0.88 -19.28
N ALA A 77 -10.95 -0.04 -19.57
CA ALA A 77 -11.43 0.97 -18.64
C ALA A 77 -11.98 0.33 -17.34
N ALA A 78 -12.65 -0.83 -17.46
CA ALA A 78 -13.19 -1.56 -16.32
C ALA A 78 -12.09 -2.12 -15.41
N ASP A 79 -10.98 -2.62 -15.96
CA ASP A 79 -9.85 -3.11 -15.18
C ASP A 79 -9.13 -1.96 -14.48
N ARG A 80 -8.97 -0.84 -15.16
CA ARG A 80 -8.36 0.36 -14.56
C ARG A 80 -9.22 0.93 -13.42
N ALA A 81 -10.54 0.89 -13.55
CA ALA A 81 -11.44 1.37 -12.51
C ALA A 81 -11.29 0.59 -11.19
N LYS A 82 -10.98 -0.71 -11.25
CA LYS A 82 -10.79 -1.54 -10.05
C LYS A 82 -9.58 -1.12 -9.22
N SER A 83 -8.52 -0.67 -9.88
CA SER A 83 -7.26 -0.24 -9.23
C SER A 83 -7.08 1.28 -9.15
N GLN A 84 -8.10 2.04 -9.54
CA GLN A 84 -8.05 3.51 -9.63
C GLN A 84 -7.67 4.19 -8.31
N LEU A 85 -7.98 3.57 -7.18
CA LEU A 85 -7.70 4.10 -5.86
C LEU A 85 -6.21 4.34 -5.59
N TYR A 86 -5.33 3.58 -6.23
CA TYR A 86 -3.88 3.63 -6.01
C TYR A 86 -3.15 4.40 -7.11
N ARG A 87 -3.87 4.87 -8.11
CA ARG A 87 -3.27 5.38 -9.33
C ARG A 87 -3.32 6.89 -9.38
N ASP A 88 -2.18 7.48 -9.64
CA ASP A 88 -2.07 8.87 -10.01
C ASP A 88 -1.20 9.07 -11.27
N THR A 89 -0.82 10.31 -11.57
CA THR A 89 0.03 10.67 -12.71
C THR A 89 1.39 11.22 -12.28
N HIS A 90 1.63 11.31 -10.98
CA HIS A 90 2.89 11.77 -10.42
C HIS A 90 3.83 10.60 -10.18
N SER A 91 5.12 10.85 -10.12
CA SER A 91 6.13 9.84 -9.87
C SER A 91 7.04 10.26 -8.73
N ASN A 92 7.56 9.28 -8.00
CA ASN A 92 8.48 9.47 -6.87
C ASN A 92 7.82 10.10 -5.64
N THR A 93 6.53 9.97 -5.50
CA THR A 93 5.76 10.37 -4.32
C THR A 93 5.88 9.32 -3.19
N LEU A 94 5.30 9.63 -2.04
CA LEU A 94 5.19 8.64 -0.96
C LEU A 94 4.23 7.50 -1.33
N ALA A 95 3.18 7.80 -2.10
CA ALA A 95 2.23 6.81 -2.58
C ALA A 95 2.89 5.78 -3.50
N ASP A 96 3.70 6.24 -4.46
CA ASP A 96 4.50 5.37 -5.33
C ASP A 96 5.38 4.40 -4.55
N TRP A 97 6.10 4.92 -3.57
CA TRP A 97 6.99 4.09 -2.75
C TRP A 97 6.23 3.11 -1.87
N ALA A 98 5.11 3.52 -1.30
CA ALA A 98 4.25 2.64 -0.52
C ALA A 98 3.68 1.52 -1.41
N PHE A 99 3.17 1.88 -2.59
CA PHE A 99 2.65 0.91 -3.55
C PHE A 99 3.74 -0.04 -4.06
N ARG A 100 4.92 0.48 -4.41
CA ARG A 100 6.08 -0.34 -4.81
C ARG A 100 6.45 -1.37 -3.74
N SER A 101 6.52 -0.93 -2.49
CA SER A 101 6.91 -1.77 -1.37
C SER A 101 5.90 -2.88 -1.09
N TRP A 102 4.66 -2.71 -1.51
CA TRP A 102 3.61 -3.72 -1.46
C TRP A 102 3.59 -4.57 -2.75
N ALA A 103 3.55 -3.95 -3.92
CA ALA A 103 3.32 -4.63 -5.20
C ALA A 103 4.52 -5.44 -5.70
N VAL A 104 5.74 -5.00 -5.40
CA VAL A 104 6.97 -5.68 -5.84
C VAL A 104 7.53 -6.52 -4.70
N PRO A 105 7.71 -7.84 -4.86
CA PRO A 105 8.22 -8.70 -3.81
C PRO A 105 9.52 -8.16 -3.21
N MET A 106 9.60 -8.10 -1.89
CA MET A 106 10.82 -7.71 -1.18
C MET A 106 11.93 -8.75 -1.32
N GLN A 107 11.54 -10.02 -1.42
CA GLN A 107 12.40 -11.16 -1.63
C GLN A 107 11.70 -12.14 -2.58
N THR A 108 12.43 -12.74 -3.50
CA THR A 108 11.88 -13.63 -4.52
C THR A 108 12.24 -15.10 -4.33
N SER A 109 13.23 -15.40 -3.47
CA SER A 109 13.72 -16.76 -3.22
C SER A 109 14.49 -16.82 -1.91
N GLY A 110 14.88 -18.03 -1.50
CA GLY A 110 15.74 -18.25 -0.33
C GLY A 110 15.03 -18.17 1.02
N MET A 111 13.71 -18.10 1.01
CA MET A 111 12.89 -18.03 2.23
C MET A 111 12.13 -19.34 2.45
N THR A 112 11.81 -19.63 3.70
CA THR A 112 10.99 -20.78 4.13
C THR A 112 9.58 -20.32 4.50
N GLY A 113 8.60 -21.22 4.29
CA GLY A 113 7.20 -20.96 4.57
C GLY A 113 6.51 -20.17 3.46
N THR A 114 5.21 -19.94 3.64
CA THR A 114 4.36 -19.19 2.73
C THR A 114 3.60 -18.11 3.47
N LEU A 115 3.51 -16.93 2.89
CA LEU A 115 2.64 -15.89 3.39
C LEU A 115 1.20 -16.18 2.94
N GLN A 116 0.27 -16.16 3.86
CA GLN A 116 -1.15 -16.24 3.56
C GLN A 116 -1.75 -14.83 3.53
N PRO A 117 -2.80 -14.60 2.74
CA PRO A 117 -3.55 -13.35 2.82
C PRO A 117 -3.99 -13.07 4.26
N ALA A 118 -4.16 -11.81 4.59
CA ALA A 118 -4.61 -11.40 5.91
C ALA A 118 -5.96 -12.06 6.28
N ALA A 119 -6.20 -12.31 7.56
CA ALA A 119 -7.39 -13.02 8.01
C ALA A 119 -8.68 -12.25 7.67
N ASP A 120 -8.64 -10.94 7.83
CA ASP A 120 -9.70 -10.01 7.47
C ASP A 120 -10.00 -10.06 5.95
N TYR A 121 -8.98 -10.09 5.09
CA TYR A 121 -9.17 -10.29 3.65
C TYR A 121 -9.90 -11.59 3.35
N ARG A 122 -9.53 -12.69 4.01
CA ARG A 122 -10.16 -14.00 3.77
C ARG A 122 -11.63 -14.04 4.21
N ALA A 123 -11.98 -13.25 5.23
CA ALA A 123 -13.34 -13.14 5.75
C ALA A 123 -14.18 -12.07 5.06
N ALA A 124 -13.55 -11.15 4.32
CA ALA A 124 -14.22 -10.02 3.68
C ALA A 124 -15.20 -10.45 2.60
N PRO A 125 -16.30 -9.69 2.38
CA PRO A 125 -17.16 -9.87 1.23
C PRO A 125 -16.40 -9.64 -0.08
N ALA A 126 -16.87 -10.19 -1.18
CA ALA A 126 -16.24 -10.04 -2.49
C ALA A 126 -16.15 -8.58 -2.95
N THR A 127 -17.13 -7.76 -2.57
CA THR A 127 -17.20 -6.34 -2.86
C THR A 127 -17.77 -5.59 -1.66
N GLU A 128 -17.38 -4.32 -1.51
CA GLU A 128 -17.97 -3.39 -0.53
C GLU A 128 -18.36 -2.08 -1.21
N SER A 129 -19.48 -1.51 -0.74
CA SER A 129 -19.95 -0.19 -1.17
C SER A 129 -19.49 0.87 -0.19
N PHE A 130 -18.97 1.98 -0.72
CA PHE A 130 -18.50 3.15 0.02
C PHE A 130 -19.39 4.37 -0.18
N GLY A 131 -20.65 4.17 -0.54
CA GLY A 131 -21.57 5.22 -0.90
C GLY A 131 -21.47 5.56 -2.39
N ASN A 132 -21.60 6.83 -2.73
CA ASN A 132 -21.52 7.30 -4.11
C ASN A 132 -20.25 8.12 -4.35
N ASP A 133 -19.77 8.04 -5.58
CA ASP A 133 -18.70 8.94 -6.06
C ASP A 133 -19.21 10.37 -6.24
N SER A 134 -18.34 11.29 -6.65
CA SER A 134 -18.69 12.70 -6.90
C SER A 134 -19.73 12.91 -8.02
N ASN A 135 -19.95 11.90 -8.85
CA ASN A 135 -20.93 11.92 -9.95
C ASN A 135 -22.27 11.26 -9.54
N GLY A 136 -22.38 10.82 -8.29
CA GLY A 136 -23.56 10.15 -7.75
C GLY A 136 -23.66 8.66 -8.09
N ASN A 137 -22.64 8.05 -8.67
CA ASN A 137 -22.61 6.62 -8.96
C ASN A 137 -22.16 5.82 -7.75
N PRO A 138 -22.66 4.59 -7.54
CA PRO A 138 -22.19 3.73 -6.46
C PRO A 138 -20.68 3.48 -6.54
N ALA A 139 -19.96 3.83 -5.48
CA ALA A 139 -18.56 3.51 -5.33
C ALA A 139 -18.41 2.13 -4.71
N VAL A 140 -18.08 1.13 -5.53
CA VAL A 140 -17.94 -0.27 -5.12
C VAL A 140 -16.52 -0.73 -5.39
N LEU A 141 -15.86 -1.30 -4.38
CA LEU A 141 -14.53 -1.88 -4.51
C LEU A 141 -14.57 -3.41 -4.35
N ASP A 142 -13.86 -4.09 -5.21
CA ASP A 142 -13.50 -5.50 -4.99
C ASP A 142 -12.62 -5.59 -3.74
N ARG A 143 -12.82 -6.63 -2.91
CA ARG A 143 -12.00 -6.83 -1.70
C ARG A 143 -10.49 -6.87 -2.01
N TYR A 144 -10.10 -7.33 -3.19
CA TYR A 144 -8.69 -7.37 -3.59
C TYR A 144 -8.07 -5.97 -3.64
N TRP A 145 -8.82 -4.99 -4.12
CA TRP A 145 -8.36 -3.60 -4.27
C TRP A 145 -8.83 -2.70 -3.12
N ASN A 146 -9.51 -3.25 -2.14
CA ASN A 146 -9.96 -2.49 -0.99
C ASN A 146 -8.80 -2.30 -0.01
N PRO A 147 -8.38 -1.05 0.28
CA PRO A 147 -7.22 -0.76 1.12
C PRO A 147 -7.38 -1.20 2.59
N ARG A 148 -8.57 -1.59 3.00
CA ARG A 148 -8.82 -2.17 4.33
C ARG A 148 -8.22 -3.56 4.48
N TYR A 149 -7.99 -4.26 3.36
CA TYR A 149 -7.61 -5.65 3.34
C TYR A 149 -6.27 -5.86 2.65
N ASN A 150 -5.60 -6.94 2.99
CA ASN A 150 -4.32 -7.28 2.38
C ASN A 150 -4.36 -8.68 1.74
N PRO A 151 -4.49 -8.75 0.40
CA PRO A 151 -4.54 -10.02 -0.33
C PRO A 151 -3.18 -10.68 -0.53
N ALA A 152 -2.08 -9.97 -0.29
CA ALA A 152 -0.75 -10.38 -0.71
C ALA A 152 -0.30 -11.72 -0.10
N THR A 153 0.27 -12.57 -0.95
CA THR A 153 0.87 -13.87 -0.61
C THR A 153 2.39 -13.89 -0.80
N TRP A 154 2.99 -12.74 -1.05
CA TRP A 154 4.43 -12.55 -1.25
C TRP A 154 5.03 -11.67 -0.15
N PRO A 155 6.32 -11.75 0.14
CA PRO A 155 6.99 -10.86 1.07
C PRO A 155 6.89 -9.40 0.62
N HIS A 156 6.24 -8.57 1.41
CA HIS A 156 5.95 -7.16 1.12
C HIS A 156 5.97 -6.33 2.40
N MET A 157 5.90 -5.04 2.25
CA MET A 157 5.79 -4.09 3.36
C MET A 157 4.48 -3.30 3.23
N VAL A 158 3.67 -3.29 4.29
CA VAL A 158 2.47 -2.46 4.37
C VAL A 158 2.83 -1.13 5.01
N THR A 159 2.40 -0.04 4.42
CA THR A 159 2.65 1.30 4.94
C THR A 159 1.42 1.89 5.59
N TYR A 160 1.61 2.43 6.78
CA TYR A 160 0.64 3.26 7.49
C TYR A 160 1.20 4.66 7.65
N THR A 161 0.39 5.66 7.36
CA THR A 161 0.76 7.06 7.51
C THR A 161 -0.01 7.71 8.65
N ILE A 162 0.68 8.48 9.48
CA ILE A 162 0.09 9.25 10.57
C ILE A 162 0.48 10.71 10.37
N GLY A 163 -0.49 11.54 9.98
CA GLY A 163 -0.34 12.99 9.94
C GLY A 163 -0.81 13.60 11.25
N PHE A 164 -0.01 14.48 11.84
CA PHE A 164 -0.32 15.10 13.14
C PHE A 164 -0.22 16.63 13.15
N SER A 165 -0.24 17.25 11.98
CA SER A 165 -0.29 18.72 11.88
C SER A 165 -1.67 19.20 11.42
N ASN A 166 -1.90 20.49 11.60
CA ASN A 166 -3.10 21.15 11.09
C ASN A 166 -3.18 21.05 9.55
N ASP A 167 -2.04 21.11 8.87
CA ASP A 167 -1.96 20.98 7.42
C ASP A 167 -2.43 19.60 6.93
N ALA A 168 -2.21 18.54 7.71
CA ALA A 168 -2.67 17.20 7.38
C ALA A 168 -4.21 17.04 7.41
N THR A 169 -4.91 17.98 8.06
CA THR A 169 -6.38 17.96 8.19
C THR A 169 -7.07 18.99 7.32
N THR A 170 -6.34 19.97 6.79
CA THR A 170 -6.89 21.11 6.07
C THR A 170 -6.51 21.21 4.61
N TRP A 171 -5.68 20.29 4.10
CA TRP A 171 -5.31 20.29 2.69
C TRP A 171 -6.54 20.07 1.77
N PRO A 172 -6.53 20.58 0.56
CA PRO A 172 -7.58 20.31 -0.41
C PRO A 172 -7.73 18.79 -0.63
N GLY A 173 -8.94 18.27 -0.44
CA GLY A 173 -9.21 16.83 -0.53
C GLY A 173 -8.96 16.03 0.73
N ALA A 174 -8.55 16.65 1.82
CA ALA A 174 -8.55 15.98 3.12
C ALA A 174 -9.95 15.41 3.41
N PRO A 175 -10.06 14.15 3.87
CA PRO A 175 -11.36 13.59 4.20
C PRO A 175 -12.00 14.41 5.32
N THR A 176 -13.27 14.74 5.18
CA THR A 176 -14.03 15.37 6.25
C THR A 176 -14.14 14.40 7.40
N ILE A 177 -13.44 14.69 8.50
CA ILE A 177 -13.56 13.90 9.71
C ILE A 177 -14.82 14.36 10.42
N VAL A 178 -15.90 13.59 10.28
CA VAL A 178 -17.08 13.77 11.10
C VAL A 178 -16.79 13.16 12.46
N ALA A 179 -16.66 14.00 13.47
CA ALA A 179 -16.47 13.56 14.85
C ALA A 179 -17.84 13.51 15.57
N PRO A 180 -18.02 12.58 16.52
CA PRO A 180 -17.16 11.43 16.77
C PRO A 180 -17.37 10.36 15.70
N PRO A 181 -16.34 9.70 15.25
CA PRO A 181 -16.51 8.57 14.38
C PRO A 181 -17.07 7.42 15.22
N THR A 182 -18.34 7.21 15.14
CA THR A 182 -19.03 6.09 15.80
C THR A 182 -18.91 4.79 15.04
N ALA A 183 -18.38 4.86 13.82
CA ALA A 183 -18.14 3.71 12.96
C ALA A 183 -16.68 3.71 12.48
N GLU A 184 -16.23 2.55 12.07
CA GLU A 184 -14.98 2.37 11.36
C GLU A 184 -14.89 3.39 10.22
N ARG A 185 -13.84 4.18 10.20
CA ARG A 185 -13.70 5.25 9.22
C ARG A 185 -13.55 4.66 7.85
N VAL A 186 -14.40 5.06 6.94
CA VAL A 186 -14.10 4.95 5.53
C VAL A 186 -13.04 6.00 5.23
N PRO A 187 -11.78 5.61 5.03
CA PRO A 187 -10.68 6.57 4.96
C PRO A 187 -10.69 7.39 3.67
N PHE A 188 -11.63 7.16 2.75
CA PHE A 188 -11.61 7.74 1.43
C PHE A 188 -12.94 8.38 1.08
N SER A 189 -12.89 9.65 0.72
CA SER A 189 -13.89 10.25 -0.14
C SER A 189 -13.54 9.86 -1.57
N PHE A 190 -14.37 9.09 -2.24
CA PHE A 190 -14.26 8.83 -3.68
C PHE A 190 -14.73 10.05 -4.49
N ALA A 191 -14.38 11.23 -4.07
CA ALA A 191 -14.65 12.45 -4.81
C ALA A 191 -13.67 12.56 -6.00
N GLY A 192 -13.83 11.67 -6.97
CA GLY A 192 -13.43 11.80 -8.37
C GLY A 192 -11.94 11.98 -8.72
N SER A 193 -11.13 12.50 -7.87
CA SER A 193 -9.68 12.59 -8.04
C SER A 193 -9.04 12.69 -6.67
N PHE A 194 -8.04 11.86 -6.41
CA PHE A 194 -7.10 12.19 -5.35
C PHE A 194 -6.49 13.54 -5.69
N PRO A 195 -6.43 14.47 -4.75
CA PRO A 195 -5.69 15.68 -5.00
C PRO A 195 -4.25 15.31 -5.34
N ASP A 196 -3.76 15.91 -6.41
CA ASP A 196 -2.37 15.82 -6.79
C ASP A 196 -1.52 16.33 -5.61
N PHE A 197 -0.67 15.48 -5.07
CA PHE A 197 0.29 15.83 -4.04
C PHE A 197 1.63 16.24 -4.64
#